data_ef1cd9564abf4b3ad38cfdf7c534cd60
#
_entry.id   ef1cd9564abf4b3ad38cfdf7c534cd60
#
_cell.length_a   1.000
_cell.length_b   1.000
_cell.length_c   1.000
_cell.angle_alpha   90.00
_cell.angle_beta   90.00
_cell.angle_gamma   90.00
#
_symmetry.space_group_name_H-M   'P 1'
#
loop_
_entity.id
_entity.type
_entity.pdbx_description
1 polymer ?
#
loop_
_entity_poly.entity_id
_entity_poly.type
_entity_poly.pdbx_seq_one_letter_code
_entity_poly.pdbx_strand_id
1 'polypeptide(L)'
;FLLGAAAAFFGTGVTSAPREDPSLVVLFFAGMIAVCALVLPGLSGSFLLLAFGLYQPVMGSLSAREWPVIITFALGALLGLVLFVRVLDHLMSEHRTVTLTVMAGLMAGSLRALWPWQDDDATLLAPSGNVGPVLLAVAAGAAVVAALLITDHVLESRGSKVVTQKEPEA
;
A
#
# COMPACT_ATOMS: atom_id res chain seq x y z
N PHE A 1 10.49 2.42 13.02
CA PHE A 1 10.92 2.26 11.63
C PHE A 1 11.37 0.83 11.34
N LEU A 2 12.42 0.31 12.03
CA LEU A 2 13.00 -1.02 11.75
C LEU A 2 11.98 -2.16 11.80
N LEU A 3 11.07 -2.16 12.78
CA LEU A 3 10.02 -3.18 12.89
C LEU A 3 9.05 -3.13 11.71
N GLY A 4 8.64 -1.93 11.27
CA GLY A 4 7.77 -1.77 10.10
C GLY A 4 8.48 -2.20 8.82
N ALA A 5 9.74 -1.82 8.64
CA ALA A 5 10.55 -2.22 7.50
C ALA A 5 10.76 -3.75 7.45
N ALA A 6 11.07 -4.38 8.58
CA ALA A 6 11.22 -5.83 8.68
C ALA A 6 9.90 -6.56 8.38
N ALA A 7 8.79 -6.10 8.94
CA ALA A 7 7.47 -6.70 8.70
C ALA A 7 7.10 -6.66 7.20
N ALA A 8 7.31 -5.54 6.52
CA ALA A 8 7.07 -5.43 5.09
C ALA A 8 8.06 -6.28 4.27
N PHE A 9 9.36 -6.25 4.61
CA PHE A 9 10.40 -6.98 3.91
C PHE A 9 10.17 -8.50 3.94
N PHE A 10 9.86 -9.06 5.10
CA PHE A 10 9.58 -10.49 5.22
C PHE A 10 8.17 -10.83 4.72
N GLY A 11 7.18 -9.97 4.97
CA GLY A 11 5.81 -10.16 4.52
C GLY A 11 5.68 -10.25 3.00
N THR A 12 6.46 -9.48 2.24
CA THR A 12 6.43 -9.48 0.77
C THR A 12 7.10 -10.71 0.13
N GLY A 13 7.73 -11.58 0.90
CA GLY A 13 8.32 -12.84 0.39
C GLY A 13 7.45 -14.08 0.64
N VAL A 14 6.27 -13.94 1.24
CA VAL A 14 5.40 -15.09 1.56
C VAL A 14 4.33 -15.25 0.48
N THR A 15 4.30 -16.42 -0.17
CA THR A 15 3.23 -16.83 -1.06
C THR A 15 2.72 -18.20 -0.62
N SER A 16 1.40 -18.36 -0.56
CA SER A 16 0.76 -19.63 -0.21
C SER A 16 0.08 -20.25 -1.43
N ALA A 17 -0.01 -21.56 -1.46
CA ALA A 17 -0.80 -22.26 -2.45
C ALA A 17 -2.27 -21.77 -2.41
N PRO A 18 -2.96 -21.71 -3.55
CA PRO A 18 -4.38 -21.36 -3.59
C PRO A 18 -5.20 -22.27 -2.69
N ARG A 19 -6.10 -21.68 -1.91
CA ARG A 19 -7.06 -22.43 -1.09
C ARG A 19 -8.25 -22.84 -1.94
N GLU A 20 -8.58 -24.11 -1.91
CA GLU A 20 -9.83 -24.60 -2.49
C GLU A 20 -10.97 -24.32 -1.49
N ASP A 21 -12.07 -23.71 -1.94
CA ASP A 21 -13.30 -23.45 -1.21
C ASP A 21 -13.12 -22.78 0.19
N PRO A 22 -12.62 -21.55 0.28
CA PRO A 22 -12.53 -20.86 1.56
C PRO A 22 -13.93 -20.54 2.10
N SER A 23 -14.16 -20.76 3.40
CA SER A 23 -15.44 -20.43 4.01
C SER A 23 -15.76 -18.93 3.94
N LEU A 24 -17.06 -18.57 3.94
CA LEU A 24 -17.49 -17.19 3.94
C LEU A 24 -16.91 -16.34 5.08
N VAL A 25 -16.70 -16.97 6.24
CA VAL A 25 -16.05 -16.30 7.39
C VAL A 25 -14.60 -15.92 7.06
N VAL A 26 -13.85 -16.82 6.42
CA VAL A 26 -12.48 -16.53 5.98
C VAL A 26 -12.48 -15.40 4.95
N LEU A 27 -13.41 -15.41 4.00
CA LEU A 27 -13.55 -14.38 2.98
C LEU A 27 -13.92 -13.02 3.57
N PHE A 28 -14.76 -12.99 4.62
CA PHE A 28 -15.09 -11.76 5.34
C PHE A 28 -13.85 -11.12 5.98
N PHE A 29 -13.08 -11.91 6.73
CA PHE A 29 -11.84 -11.42 7.34
C PHE A 29 -10.76 -11.10 6.30
N ALA A 30 -10.70 -11.82 5.20
CA ALA A 30 -9.82 -11.51 4.08
C ALA A 30 -10.13 -10.13 3.48
N GLY A 31 -11.40 -9.80 3.30
CA GLY A 31 -11.84 -8.47 2.87
C GLY A 31 -11.41 -7.37 3.85
N MET A 32 -11.60 -7.59 5.16
CA MET A 32 -11.14 -6.65 6.20
C MET A 32 -9.63 -6.38 6.11
N ILE A 33 -8.83 -7.44 6.06
CA ILE A 33 -7.37 -7.35 6.05
C ILE A 33 -6.88 -6.72 4.74
N ALA A 34 -7.45 -7.11 3.61
CA ALA A 34 -7.07 -6.59 2.30
C ALA A 34 -7.28 -5.08 2.20
N VAL A 35 -8.38 -4.55 2.72
CA VAL A 35 -8.67 -3.11 2.74
C VAL A 35 -7.74 -2.37 3.71
N CYS A 36 -7.47 -2.92 4.90
CA CYS A 36 -6.50 -2.33 5.83
C CYS A 36 -5.12 -2.19 5.19
N ALA A 37 -4.68 -3.23 4.46
CA ALA A 37 -3.42 -3.19 3.74
C ALA A 37 -3.41 -2.19 2.57
N LEU A 38 -4.54 -2.00 1.89
CA LEU A 38 -4.67 -1.02 0.82
C LEU A 38 -4.50 0.42 1.32
N VAL A 39 -4.95 0.71 2.53
CA VAL A 39 -4.82 2.05 3.15
C VAL A 39 -3.41 2.28 3.69
N LEU A 40 -2.69 1.21 4.08
CA LEU A 40 -1.31 1.33 4.57
C LEU A 40 -0.34 1.56 3.39
N PRO A 41 0.47 2.61 3.44
CA PRO A 41 1.47 2.85 2.39
C PRO A 41 2.52 1.73 2.38
N GLY A 42 2.83 1.23 1.19
CA GLY A 42 3.83 0.16 1.02
C GLY A 42 3.27 -1.27 1.13
N LEU A 43 1.96 -1.44 1.38
CA LEU A 43 1.31 -2.75 1.34
C LEU A 43 0.22 -2.78 0.27
N SER A 44 0.08 -3.92 -0.39
CA SER A 44 -0.96 -4.16 -1.40
C SER A 44 -1.98 -5.17 -0.87
N GLY A 45 -3.27 -4.81 -0.87
CA GLY A 45 -4.35 -5.70 -0.47
C GLY A 45 -4.42 -6.96 -1.34
N SER A 46 -4.24 -6.83 -2.64
CA SER A 46 -4.18 -7.97 -3.57
C SER A 46 -2.99 -8.88 -3.31
N PHE A 47 -1.84 -8.31 -2.96
CA PHE A 47 -0.67 -9.09 -2.56
C PHE A 47 -0.94 -9.90 -1.28
N LEU A 48 -1.58 -9.33 -0.26
CA LEU A 48 -1.95 -10.07 0.94
C LEU A 48 -2.94 -11.21 0.63
N LEU A 49 -3.92 -10.97 -0.24
CA LEU A 49 -4.81 -12.04 -0.70
C LEU A 49 -4.02 -13.17 -1.39
N LEU A 50 -3.02 -12.83 -2.19
CA LEU A 50 -2.13 -13.81 -2.83
C LEU A 50 -1.30 -14.57 -1.79
N ALA A 51 -0.72 -13.87 -0.83
CA ALA A 51 0.08 -14.46 0.25
C ALA A 51 -0.73 -15.44 1.11
N PHE A 52 -2.03 -15.19 1.29
CA PHE A 52 -2.94 -16.11 2.00
C PHE A 52 -3.59 -17.18 1.11
N GLY A 53 -3.27 -17.21 -0.19
CA GLY A 53 -3.87 -18.13 -1.16
C GLY A 53 -5.36 -17.85 -1.45
N LEU A 54 -5.84 -16.63 -1.16
CA LEU A 54 -7.24 -16.24 -1.31
C LEU A 54 -7.51 -15.38 -2.56
N TYR A 55 -6.47 -14.98 -3.28
CA TYR A 55 -6.62 -14.16 -4.48
C TYR A 55 -7.42 -14.88 -5.58
N GLN A 56 -7.05 -16.14 -5.87
CA GLN A 56 -7.73 -16.94 -6.91
C GLN A 56 -9.20 -17.22 -6.57
N PRO A 57 -9.56 -17.67 -5.35
CA PRO A 57 -10.96 -17.84 -4.97
C PRO A 57 -11.77 -16.56 -5.11
N VAL A 58 -11.27 -15.41 -4.64
CA VAL A 58 -11.98 -14.12 -4.72
C VAL A 58 -12.16 -13.68 -6.17
N MET A 59 -11.12 -13.76 -7.01
CA MET A 59 -11.21 -13.39 -8.41
C MET A 59 -12.09 -14.36 -9.21
N GLY A 60 -12.02 -15.67 -8.91
CA GLY A 60 -12.87 -16.70 -9.49
C GLY A 60 -14.35 -16.44 -9.21
N SER A 61 -14.71 -16.23 -7.95
CA SER A 61 -16.08 -15.93 -7.53
C SER A 61 -16.60 -14.62 -8.11
N LEU A 62 -15.73 -13.62 -8.30
CA LEU A 62 -16.09 -12.36 -8.97
C LEU A 62 -16.43 -12.62 -10.44
N SER A 63 -15.61 -13.42 -11.14
CA SER A 63 -15.83 -13.80 -12.55
C SER A 63 -17.08 -14.67 -12.75
N ALA A 64 -17.31 -15.59 -11.81
CA ALA A 64 -18.49 -16.48 -11.79
C ALA A 64 -19.76 -15.77 -11.27
N ARG A 65 -19.65 -14.52 -10.80
CA ARG A 65 -20.76 -13.74 -10.20
C ARG A 65 -21.40 -14.43 -8.99
N GLU A 66 -20.58 -15.03 -8.14
CA GLU A 66 -21.04 -15.66 -6.90
C GLU A 66 -21.36 -14.60 -5.84
N TRP A 67 -22.59 -14.09 -5.90
CA TRP A 67 -23.06 -12.99 -5.03
C TRP A 67 -22.82 -13.20 -3.55
N PRO A 68 -23.03 -14.41 -2.96
CA PRO A 68 -22.77 -14.62 -1.53
C PRO A 68 -21.32 -14.34 -1.14
N VAL A 69 -20.36 -14.76 -1.96
CA VAL A 69 -18.92 -14.53 -1.76
C VAL A 69 -18.58 -13.04 -1.91
N ILE A 70 -19.06 -12.43 -2.99
CA ILE A 70 -18.81 -11.01 -3.30
C ILE A 70 -19.34 -10.11 -2.18
N ILE A 71 -20.58 -10.33 -1.76
CA ILE A 71 -21.23 -9.53 -0.70
C ILE A 71 -20.50 -9.72 0.63
N THR A 72 -20.15 -10.95 0.99
CA THR A 72 -19.45 -11.25 2.25
C THR A 72 -18.08 -10.59 2.27
N PHE A 73 -17.31 -10.69 1.20
CA PHE A 73 -16.01 -10.03 1.07
C PHE A 73 -16.14 -8.51 1.13
N ALA A 74 -17.11 -7.93 0.42
CA ALA A 74 -17.37 -6.48 0.41
C ALA A 74 -17.79 -5.95 1.79
N LEU A 75 -18.65 -6.67 2.51
CA LEU A 75 -19.02 -6.32 3.89
C LEU A 75 -17.83 -6.37 4.84
N GLY A 76 -16.98 -7.39 4.71
CA GLY A 76 -15.72 -7.46 5.45
C GLY A 76 -14.82 -6.26 5.14
N ALA A 77 -14.64 -5.94 3.86
CA ALA A 77 -13.84 -4.80 3.41
C ALA A 77 -14.40 -3.47 3.95
N LEU A 78 -15.71 -3.25 3.89
CA LEU A 78 -16.35 -2.05 4.39
C LEU A 78 -16.18 -1.89 5.91
N LEU A 79 -16.41 -2.97 6.67
CA LEU A 79 -16.23 -2.96 8.11
C LEU A 79 -14.76 -2.74 8.48
N GLY A 80 -13.85 -3.40 7.77
CA GLY A 80 -12.41 -3.23 7.93
C GLY A 80 -11.96 -1.79 7.70
N LEU A 81 -12.48 -1.15 6.64
CA LEU A 81 -12.18 0.24 6.33
C LEU A 81 -12.65 1.18 7.45
N VAL A 82 -13.90 1.04 7.89
CA VAL A 82 -14.47 1.91 8.95
C VAL A 82 -13.70 1.75 10.26
N LEU A 83 -13.40 0.51 10.64
CA LEU A 83 -12.65 0.22 11.86
C LEU A 83 -11.21 0.74 11.77
N PHE A 84 -10.55 0.48 10.64
CA PHE A 84 -9.16 0.86 10.41
C PHE A 84 -8.97 2.39 10.38
N VAL A 85 -9.88 3.12 9.72
CA VAL A 85 -9.82 4.60 9.68
C VAL A 85 -9.94 5.17 11.10
N ARG A 86 -10.81 4.63 11.96
CA ARG A 86 -10.92 5.06 13.36
C ARG A 86 -9.64 4.78 14.16
N VAL A 87 -9.05 3.58 13.98
CA VAL A 87 -7.79 3.22 14.62
C VAL A 87 -6.67 4.14 14.15
N LEU A 88 -6.60 4.40 12.84
CA LEU A 88 -5.58 5.27 12.26
C LEU A 88 -5.73 6.72 12.74
N ASP A 89 -6.95 7.24 12.81
CA ASP A 89 -7.24 8.57 13.33
C ASP A 89 -6.78 8.70 14.79
N HIS A 90 -7.11 7.73 15.63
CA HIS A 90 -6.63 7.68 17.02
C HIS A 90 -5.10 7.61 17.11
N LEU A 91 -4.45 6.78 16.31
CA LEU A 91 -2.99 6.67 16.27
C LEU A 91 -2.33 7.96 15.77
N MET A 92 -2.94 8.65 14.82
CA MET A 92 -2.43 9.93 14.31
C MET A 92 -2.63 11.08 15.28
N SER A 93 -3.67 11.04 16.12
CA SER A 93 -3.90 12.05 17.16
C SER A 93 -2.97 11.87 18.37
N GLU A 94 -2.83 10.64 18.87
CA GLU A 94 -2.09 10.38 20.11
C GLU A 94 -0.60 10.03 19.88
N HIS A 95 -0.29 9.35 18.77
CA HIS A 95 1.04 8.79 18.51
C HIS A 95 1.55 9.09 17.09
N ARG A 96 1.35 10.32 16.62
CA ARG A 96 1.66 10.73 15.25
C ARG A 96 3.07 10.35 14.80
N THR A 97 4.09 10.67 15.61
CA THR A 97 5.49 10.40 15.24
C THR A 97 5.75 8.91 15.08
N VAL A 98 5.23 8.09 15.99
CA VAL A 98 5.40 6.63 15.91
C VAL A 98 4.68 6.08 14.69
N THR A 99 3.46 6.50 14.46
CA THR A 99 2.64 6.07 13.31
C THR A 99 3.32 6.40 11.98
N LEU A 100 3.75 7.64 11.79
CA LEU A 100 4.49 8.06 10.59
C LEU A 100 5.81 7.30 10.42
N THR A 101 6.53 7.05 11.52
CA THR A 101 7.79 6.30 11.48
C THR A 101 7.56 4.84 11.08
N VAL A 102 6.49 4.21 11.57
CA VAL A 102 6.10 2.85 11.16
C VAL A 102 5.71 2.82 9.69
N MET A 103 4.88 3.76 9.23
CA MET A 103 4.49 3.86 7.81
C MET A 103 5.70 4.05 6.90
N ALA A 104 6.63 4.94 7.25
CA ALA A 104 7.87 5.11 6.51
C ALA A 104 8.71 3.82 6.48
N GLY A 105 8.72 3.07 7.58
CA GLY A 105 9.36 1.75 7.65
C GLY A 105 8.69 0.73 6.72
N LEU A 106 7.36 0.67 6.70
CA LEU A 106 6.61 -0.20 5.78
C LEU A 106 6.92 0.12 4.32
N MET A 107 6.94 1.42 3.96
CA MET A 107 7.31 1.86 2.61
C MET A 107 8.74 1.44 2.25
N ALA A 108 9.71 1.63 3.16
CA ALA A 108 11.10 1.24 2.92
C ALA A 108 11.25 -0.28 2.79
N GLY A 109 10.55 -1.06 3.63
CA GLY A 109 10.58 -2.53 3.57
C GLY A 109 9.95 -3.08 2.29
N SER A 110 8.89 -2.44 1.79
CA SER A 110 8.20 -2.86 0.55
C SER A 110 9.01 -2.61 -0.73
N LEU A 111 10.09 -1.81 -0.69
CA LEU A 111 10.99 -1.63 -1.82
C LEU A 111 11.61 -2.95 -2.29
N ARG A 112 11.68 -3.95 -1.41
CA ARG A 112 12.08 -5.30 -1.80
C ARG A 112 11.18 -5.85 -2.91
N ALA A 113 9.86 -5.69 -2.80
CA ALA A 113 8.91 -6.20 -3.79
C ALA A 113 9.03 -5.51 -5.16
N LEU A 114 9.63 -4.31 -5.20
CA LEU A 114 9.89 -3.55 -6.42
C LEU A 114 11.26 -3.84 -7.04
N TRP A 115 12.08 -4.68 -6.38
CA TRP A 115 13.40 -5.01 -6.90
C TRP A 115 13.30 -5.82 -8.21
N PRO A 116 13.85 -5.35 -9.33
CA PRO A 116 13.62 -5.98 -10.65
C PRO A 116 14.29 -7.32 -10.84
N TRP A 117 15.32 -7.61 -10.06
CA TRP A 117 16.10 -8.86 -10.16
C TRP A 117 15.73 -9.80 -9.02
N GLN A 118 14.63 -10.53 -9.21
CA GLN A 118 14.15 -11.58 -8.31
C GLN A 118 13.93 -12.86 -9.11
N ASP A 119 14.08 -14.01 -8.46
CA ASP A 119 13.66 -15.29 -8.99
C ASP A 119 12.19 -15.60 -8.64
N ASP A 120 11.70 -16.75 -9.09
CA ASP A 120 10.33 -17.20 -8.86
C ASP A 120 10.01 -17.40 -7.36
N ASP A 121 11.04 -17.58 -6.53
CA ASP A 121 10.93 -17.68 -5.07
C ASP A 121 11.08 -16.33 -4.35
N ALA A 122 11.01 -15.23 -5.08
CA ALA A 122 11.20 -13.85 -4.58
C ALA A 122 12.56 -13.63 -3.87
N THR A 123 13.60 -14.40 -4.24
CA THR A 123 14.96 -14.19 -3.76
C THR A 123 15.60 -13.03 -4.51
N LEU A 124 16.23 -12.12 -3.77
CA LEU A 124 16.90 -10.97 -4.37
C LEU A 124 18.19 -11.40 -5.07
N LEU A 125 18.24 -11.17 -6.36
CA LEU A 125 19.42 -11.41 -7.17
C LEU A 125 20.24 -10.12 -7.36
N ALA A 126 21.53 -10.29 -7.68
CA ALA A 126 22.36 -9.15 -8.06
C ALA A 126 21.89 -8.56 -9.41
N PRO A 127 22.03 -7.24 -9.62
CA PRO A 127 21.70 -6.62 -10.89
C PRO A 127 22.42 -7.31 -12.05
N SER A 128 21.65 -7.84 -13.02
CA SER A 128 22.18 -8.56 -14.17
C SER A 128 21.43 -8.16 -15.44
N GLY A 129 22.08 -8.27 -16.60
CA GLY A 129 21.48 -7.92 -17.88
C GLY A 129 21.32 -6.41 -18.11
N ASN A 130 20.19 -5.99 -18.65
CA ASN A 130 19.93 -4.60 -19.02
C ASN A 130 19.62 -3.68 -17.81
N VAL A 131 20.65 -3.27 -17.09
CA VAL A 131 20.52 -2.32 -15.95
C VAL A 131 20.14 -0.91 -16.43
N GLY A 132 20.54 -0.53 -17.65
CA GLY A 132 20.30 0.80 -18.21
C GLY A 132 18.84 1.24 -18.24
N PRO A 133 17.91 0.46 -18.84
CA PRO A 133 16.48 0.78 -18.83
C PRO A 133 15.88 0.91 -17.44
N VAL A 134 16.34 0.09 -16.49
CA VAL A 134 15.87 0.16 -15.09
C VAL A 134 16.31 1.46 -14.44
N LEU A 135 17.56 1.86 -14.60
CA LEU A 135 18.05 3.14 -14.07
C LEU A 135 17.34 4.33 -14.72
N LEU A 136 17.06 4.27 -16.02
CA LEU A 136 16.28 5.30 -16.71
C LEU A 136 14.85 5.38 -16.16
N ALA A 137 14.20 4.25 -15.91
CA ALA A 137 12.85 4.24 -15.34
C ALA A 137 12.84 4.83 -13.91
N VAL A 138 13.81 4.47 -13.08
CA VAL A 138 13.97 5.02 -11.72
C VAL A 138 14.23 6.52 -11.79
N ALA A 139 15.13 6.97 -12.65
CA ALA A 139 15.44 8.40 -12.82
C ALA A 139 14.23 9.19 -13.33
N ALA A 140 13.48 8.64 -14.29
CA ALA A 140 12.26 9.26 -14.80
C ALA A 140 11.18 9.37 -13.71
N GLY A 141 10.95 8.31 -12.93
CA GLY A 141 10.02 8.35 -11.80
C GLY A 141 10.42 9.36 -10.73
N ALA A 142 11.69 9.40 -10.37
CA ALA A 142 12.22 10.40 -9.43
C ALA A 142 12.08 11.83 -9.96
N ALA A 143 12.31 12.05 -11.25
CA ALA A 143 12.13 13.36 -11.87
C ALA A 143 10.68 13.84 -11.86
N VAL A 144 9.72 12.94 -12.13
CA VAL A 144 8.29 13.25 -12.05
C VAL A 144 7.89 13.64 -10.61
N VAL A 145 8.31 12.88 -9.62
CA VAL A 145 8.02 13.19 -8.21
C VAL A 145 8.65 14.51 -7.80
N ALA A 146 9.91 14.75 -8.17
CA ALA A 146 10.58 16.02 -7.89
C ALA A 146 9.87 17.23 -8.55
N ALA A 147 9.42 17.07 -9.80
CA ALA A 147 8.66 18.11 -10.50
C ALA A 147 7.34 18.43 -9.80
N LEU A 148 6.61 17.41 -9.34
CA LEU A 148 5.37 17.58 -8.58
C LEU A 148 5.60 18.31 -7.26
N LEU A 149 6.61 17.91 -6.48
CA LEU A 149 6.97 18.55 -5.20
C LEU A 149 7.38 20.02 -5.39
N ILE A 150 8.18 20.31 -6.43
CA ILE A 150 8.59 21.69 -6.74
C ILE A 150 7.36 22.53 -7.13
N THR A 151 6.46 21.96 -7.94
CA THR A 151 5.23 22.65 -8.37
C THR A 151 4.34 22.98 -7.18
N ASP A 152 4.13 22.01 -6.29
CA ASP A 152 3.34 22.19 -5.07
C ASP A 152 3.93 23.28 -4.17
N HIS A 153 5.23 23.22 -3.90
CA HIS A 153 5.93 24.23 -3.11
C HIS A 153 5.86 25.65 -3.73
N VAL A 154 5.94 25.76 -5.06
CA VAL A 154 5.82 27.05 -5.77
C VAL A 154 4.39 27.58 -5.68
N LEU A 155 3.38 26.74 -5.78
CA LEU A 155 1.97 27.14 -5.67
C LEU A 155 1.64 27.60 -4.24
N GLU A 156 2.09 26.89 -3.21
CA GLU A 156 1.91 27.28 -1.80
C GLU A 156 2.58 28.64 -1.52
N SER A 157 3.81 28.83 -2.00
CA SER A 157 4.54 30.08 -1.82
C SER A 157 3.88 31.28 -2.51
N ARG A 158 3.18 31.04 -3.61
CA ARG A 158 2.38 32.07 -4.31
C ARG A 158 1.06 32.36 -3.61
N GLY A 159 0.37 31.34 -3.12
CA GLY A 159 -0.88 31.48 -2.38
C GLY A 159 -0.73 32.25 -1.08
N SER A 160 0.35 32.00 -0.34
CA SER A 160 0.66 32.70 0.91
C SER A 160 0.91 34.21 0.68
N LYS A 161 1.57 34.59 -0.42
CA LYS A 161 1.82 36.01 -0.75
C LYS A 161 0.57 36.78 -1.10
N VAL A 162 -0.43 36.12 -1.69
CA VAL A 162 -1.70 36.79 -2.08
C VAL A 162 -2.57 37.08 -0.85
N VAL A 163 -2.53 36.20 0.18
CA VAL A 163 -3.29 36.41 1.42
C VAL A 163 -2.72 37.54 2.25
N THR A 164 -1.40 37.67 2.33
CA THR A 164 -0.72 38.75 3.11
C THR A 164 -0.91 40.13 2.49
N GLN A 165 -1.20 40.22 1.19
CA GLN A 165 -1.40 41.51 0.48
C GLN A 165 -2.84 42.02 0.56
N LYS A 166 -3.78 41.27 1.14
CA LYS A 166 -5.22 41.57 1.19
C LYS A 166 -5.73 42.08 2.53
N GLU A 167 -4.85 42.32 3.51
CA GLU A 167 -5.20 43.09 4.72
C GLU A 167 -4.94 44.56 4.45
N PRO A 168 -5.96 45.37 4.10
CA PRO A 168 -5.84 46.83 4.10
C PRO A 168 -5.85 47.30 5.54
N GLU A 169 -4.90 48.16 5.85
CA GLU A 169 -4.87 48.95 7.07
C GLU A 169 -6.24 49.61 7.30
N ALA A 170 -6.89 49.23 8.41
CA ALA A 170 -8.04 49.90 8.97
C ALA A 170 -7.68 50.48 10.34
#